data_46cde8d804d3f6b2a353f44a7d40c9a9
#
_entry.id   46cde8d804d3f6b2a353f44a7d40c9a9
#
_cell.length_a   1.000
_cell.length_b   1.000
_cell.length_c   1.000
_cell.angle_alpha   90.00
_cell.angle_beta   90.00
_cell.angle_gamma   90.00
#
_symmetry.space_group_name_H-M   'P 1'
#
loop_
_entity.id
_entity.type
_entity.pdbx_description
1 polymer ?
#
loop_
_entity_poly.entity_id
_entity_poly.type
_entity_poly.pdbx_seq_one_letter_code
_entity_poly.pdbx_strand_id
1 'polypeptide(L)'
;MHDHVYRMGIAWQNVAYNQPPHLGYYIGDGEIEYARLTKVGQGARNQTLGIHTPIDTITFRWDRCDGVELNTSLPGGITSKYNESDHTISIFGTPTVSGTYTIYLSTYGNPVSNPTETITFEIIPEEEITAVARYPFDETAGTTAANTIYGQAAAEGFTPEWSTGHSGNAITFPATAAETSRLTQASYPELAGLSDNPFTIALWIKAEKADQNLLNIEGDNGSYIRIEMNKTFSFSISDGTETTKAALRSTTLFNNEWNQLICIRDREDGKLYLYINGERKANISDKCGDLEISRITIGNRTEGDTHLPFRGMLDELVISTGAMNERQVEEYYQKTSAGITETAASSHEDPVQVYPTRFTDQLQLRFKNTESRRTNIVLYNNAGTAVFEREYNTQGLPRLVISGLEALPKGSYTLTISQDGKPLPAKKLFKW
;
A
#
# COMPACT_ATOMS: atom_id res chain seq x y z
N MET A 1 10.41 -23.18 -50.20
CA MET A 1 11.12 -22.26 -51.11
C MET A 1 12.44 -21.96 -50.45
N HIS A 2 13.55 -22.37 -51.08
CA HIS A 2 14.87 -22.00 -50.59
C HIS A 2 15.19 -20.63 -51.17
N ASP A 3 15.29 -19.60 -50.32
CA ASP A 3 15.76 -18.30 -50.72
C ASP A 3 17.29 -18.34 -50.80
N HIS A 4 17.82 -18.33 -52.01
CA HIS A 4 19.27 -18.17 -52.25
C HIS A 4 19.63 -16.70 -52.14
N VAL A 5 20.46 -16.35 -51.17
CA VAL A 5 21.00 -15.01 -51.04
C VAL A 5 22.41 -14.96 -51.59
N TYR A 6 22.61 -14.08 -52.57
CA TYR A 6 23.92 -13.81 -53.15
C TYR A 6 24.66 -12.80 -52.28
N ARG A 7 25.81 -13.21 -51.71
CA ARG A 7 26.75 -12.26 -51.07
C ARG A 7 27.71 -11.71 -52.11
N MET A 8 27.72 -10.37 -52.24
CA MET A 8 28.77 -9.67 -52.96
C MET A 8 29.92 -9.38 -51.99
N GLY A 9 31.04 -10.06 -52.15
CA GLY A 9 32.28 -9.75 -51.49
C GLY A 9 33.24 -9.02 -52.43
N ILE A 10 33.78 -7.86 -52.05
CA ILE A 10 34.86 -7.19 -52.75
C ILE A 10 36.17 -7.69 -52.12
N ALA A 11 36.90 -8.56 -52.84
CA ALA A 11 38.25 -8.95 -52.43
C ALA A 11 39.26 -8.02 -53.17
N TRP A 12 40.05 -7.27 -52.38
CA TRP A 12 41.20 -6.54 -52.91
C TRP A 12 42.38 -7.50 -53.01
N GLN A 13 42.73 -7.93 -54.18
CA GLN A 13 44.05 -8.54 -54.42
C GLN A 13 45.04 -7.47 -54.82
N ASN A 14 46.17 -7.38 -54.10
CA ASN A 14 47.34 -6.60 -54.55
C ASN A 14 47.86 -7.20 -55.86
N VAL A 15 47.48 -6.66 -56.98
CA VAL A 15 48.03 -6.98 -58.25
C VAL A 15 48.95 -5.85 -58.65
N ALA A 16 50.14 -6.20 -59.02
CA ALA A 16 51.18 -5.29 -59.53
C ALA A 16 50.66 -4.39 -60.69
N TYR A 17 51.07 -3.13 -60.61
CA TYR A 17 50.79 -2.06 -61.53
C TYR A 17 50.36 -2.49 -62.95
N ASN A 18 49.23 -1.98 -63.42
CA ASN A 18 48.66 -1.98 -64.73
C ASN A 18 47.56 -2.97 -65.14
N GLN A 19 46.76 -3.45 -64.22
CA GLN A 19 45.49 -4.09 -64.62
C GLN A 19 44.30 -3.49 -63.81
N PRO A 20 43.11 -3.30 -64.44
CA PRO A 20 41.93 -2.86 -63.74
C PRO A 20 41.50 -3.87 -62.73
N PRO A 21 40.93 -3.47 -61.59
CA PRO A 21 40.49 -4.40 -60.56
C PRO A 21 39.41 -5.34 -61.08
N HIS A 22 39.65 -6.63 -61.04
CA HIS A 22 38.62 -7.63 -61.34
C HIS A 22 37.66 -7.73 -60.20
N LEU A 23 36.39 -7.35 -60.42
CA LEU A 23 35.30 -7.64 -59.56
C LEU A 23 34.99 -9.15 -59.69
N GLY A 24 35.43 -9.94 -58.71
CA GLY A 24 35.02 -11.33 -58.59
C GLY A 24 33.70 -11.40 -57.82
N TYR A 25 32.70 -12.00 -58.46
CA TYR A 25 31.46 -12.35 -57.74
C TYR A 25 31.63 -13.75 -57.14
N TYR A 26 31.50 -13.84 -55.83
CA TYR A 26 31.38 -15.16 -55.16
C TYR A 26 29.86 -15.43 -54.99
N ILE A 27 29.39 -16.48 -55.64
CA ILE A 27 28.09 -17.08 -55.36
C ILE A 27 28.39 -18.26 -54.39
N GLY A 28 28.06 -18.06 -53.13
CA GLY A 28 28.19 -19.15 -52.17
C GLY A 28 26.78 -19.67 -51.80
N ASP A 29 26.60 -20.98 -51.80
CA ASP A 29 25.37 -21.63 -51.31
C ASP A 29 25.34 -21.59 -49.75
N GLY A 30 25.32 -20.40 -49.20
CA GLY A 30 25.19 -20.21 -47.75
C GLY A 30 23.73 -20.00 -47.37
N GLU A 31 23.18 -20.82 -46.51
CA GLU A 31 21.89 -20.53 -45.84
C GLU A 31 22.00 -19.17 -45.14
N ILE A 32 20.96 -18.34 -45.31
CA ILE A 32 20.86 -17.09 -44.55
C ILE A 32 20.52 -17.46 -43.15
N GLU A 33 21.43 -17.21 -42.21
CA GLU A 33 21.21 -17.40 -40.80
C GLU A 33 20.71 -16.13 -40.16
N TYR A 34 19.44 -16.16 -39.75
CA TYR A 34 18.81 -15.07 -38.98
C TYR A 34 19.13 -15.24 -37.51
N ALA A 35 19.46 -14.14 -36.85
CA ALA A 35 19.53 -14.13 -35.38
C ALA A 35 18.20 -14.54 -34.75
N ARG A 36 18.26 -15.14 -33.61
CA ARG A 36 17.08 -15.53 -32.81
C ARG A 36 17.22 -15.03 -31.41
N LEU A 37 16.12 -14.50 -30.86
CA LEU A 37 15.96 -14.19 -29.44
C LEU A 37 14.69 -14.89 -28.96
N THR A 38 14.86 -15.91 -28.12
CA THR A 38 13.76 -16.80 -27.74
C THR A 38 13.58 -16.80 -26.22
N LYS A 39 12.36 -16.54 -25.74
CA LYS A 39 12.03 -16.67 -24.33
C LYS A 39 12.05 -18.14 -23.91
N VAL A 40 12.82 -18.49 -22.86
CA VAL A 40 13.01 -19.86 -22.39
C VAL A 40 12.61 -20.06 -20.92
N GLY A 41 12.46 -19.03 -20.12
CA GLY A 41 12.04 -19.10 -18.71
C GLY A 41 10.51 -19.06 -18.55
N GLN A 42 10.05 -19.34 -17.31
CA GLN A 42 8.62 -19.33 -16.95
C GLN A 42 8.04 -17.92 -16.79
N GLY A 43 8.83 -16.95 -16.31
CA GLY A 43 8.34 -15.58 -16.04
C GLY A 43 7.67 -14.94 -17.27
N ALA A 44 6.54 -14.31 -17.07
CA ALA A 44 5.82 -13.61 -18.15
C ALA A 44 6.61 -12.37 -18.63
N ARG A 45 6.46 -11.99 -19.92
CA ARG A 45 7.03 -10.74 -20.44
C ARG A 45 6.37 -9.51 -19.80
N ASN A 46 5.10 -9.62 -19.47
CA ASN A 46 4.33 -8.56 -18.81
C ASN A 46 4.00 -9.02 -17.40
N GLN A 47 4.45 -8.27 -16.40
CA GLN A 47 4.18 -8.58 -14.99
C GLN A 47 3.64 -7.34 -14.30
N THR A 48 2.55 -7.53 -13.55
CA THR A 48 1.99 -6.52 -12.64
C THR A 48 2.19 -7.05 -11.22
N LEU A 49 2.89 -6.29 -10.37
CA LEU A 49 3.26 -6.71 -9.01
C LEU A 49 3.44 -5.49 -8.10
N GLY A 50 3.28 -5.71 -6.80
CA GLY A 50 3.57 -4.68 -5.80
C GLY A 50 5.06 -4.38 -5.69
N ILE A 51 5.41 -3.15 -5.35
CA ILE A 51 6.78 -2.81 -4.93
C ILE A 51 7.23 -3.75 -3.80
N HIS A 52 8.51 -4.08 -3.76
CA HIS A 52 9.11 -5.04 -2.83
C HIS A 52 8.67 -6.52 -3.02
N THR A 53 7.94 -6.83 -4.07
CA THR A 53 7.61 -8.22 -4.47
C THR A 53 8.59 -8.67 -5.57
N PRO A 54 9.28 -9.83 -5.43
CA PRO A 54 10.16 -10.33 -6.47
C PRO A 54 9.42 -10.56 -7.79
N ILE A 55 10.05 -10.20 -8.92
CA ILE A 55 9.52 -10.56 -10.24
C ILE A 55 9.76 -12.06 -10.51
N ASP A 56 8.89 -12.67 -11.29
CA ASP A 56 9.19 -13.96 -11.91
C ASP A 56 10.34 -13.81 -12.90
N THR A 57 11.40 -14.58 -12.71
CA THR A 57 12.59 -14.50 -13.55
C THR A 57 12.27 -14.73 -15.01
N ILE A 58 12.65 -13.77 -15.86
CA ILE A 58 12.48 -13.85 -17.31
C ILE A 58 13.82 -14.19 -17.93
N THR A 59 13.88 -15.24 -18.75
CA THR A 59 15.11 -15.67 -19.40
C THR A 59 14.88 -15.73 -20.91
N PHE A 60 15.83 -15.16 -21.67
CA PHE A 60 15.91 -15.28 -23.10
C PHE A 60 17.20 -15.96 -23.50
N ARG A 61 17.13 -16.75 -24.57
CA ARG A 61 18.28 -17.34 -25.25
C ARG A 61 18.48 -16.67 -26.59
N TRP A 62 19.73 -16.29 -26.88
CA TRP A 62 20.12 -15.81 -28.19
C TRP A 62 20.85 -16.88 -28.99
N ASP A 63 20.74 -16.85 -30.29
CA ASP A 63 21.36 -17.77 -31.23
C ASP A 63 21.66 -17.06 -32.54
N ARG A 64 22.76 -17.44 -33.23
CA ARG A 64 23.20 -16.92 -34.52
C ARG A 64 23.45 -15.41 -34.52
N CYS A 65 24.01 -14.89 -33.45
CA CYS A 65 24.42 -13.50 -33.28
C CYS A 65 25.55 -13.42 -32.25
N ASP A 66 26.21 -12.27 -32.15
CA ASP A 66 27.32 -12.10 -31.19
C ASP A 66 26.85 -11.97 -29.76
N GLY A 67 25.61 -11.52 -29.53
CA GLY A 67 25.05 -11.38 -28.21
C GLY A 67 23.70 -10.66 -28.18
N VAL A 68 23.29 -10.33 -26.96
CA VAL A 68 22.06 -9.57 -26.67
C VAL A 68 22.40 -8.39 -25.77
N GLU A 69 21.71 -7.27 -25.94
CA GLU A 69 21.88 -6.06 -25.12
C GLU A 69 20.54 -5.54 -24.61
N LEU A 70 20.60 -4.87 -23.46
CA LEU A 70 19.50 -4.11 -22.89
C LEU A 70 19.57 -2.67 -23.38
N ASN A 71 18.52 -2.24 -24.10
CA ASN A 71 18.47 -0.89 -24.70
C ASN A 71 17.81 0.14 -23.76
N THR A 72 17.37 -0.30 -22.57
CA THR A 72 16.76 0.55 -21.54
C THR A 72 17.31 0.19 -20.17
N SER A 73 17.34 1.16 -19.26
CA SER A 73 17.69 0.92 -17.87
C SER A 73 16.65 0.07 -17.17
N LEU A 74 17.06 -0.86 -16.33
CA LEU A 74 16.19 -1.62 -15.46
C LEU A 74 15.70 -0.75 -14.31
N PRO A 75 14.47 -0.99 -13.80
CA PRO A 75 13.98 -0.36 -12.57
C PRO A 75 14.90 -0.64 -11.38
N GLY A 76 14.93 0.25 -10.40
CA GLY A 76 15.66 0.02 -9.15
C GLY A 76 15.29 -1.32 -8.51
N GLY A 77 16.29 -2.10 -8.11
CA GLY A 77 16.13 -3.42 -7.52
C GLY A 77 15.96 -4.58 -8.51
N ILE A 78 15.78 -4.30 -9.80
CA ILE A 78 15.81 -5.30 -10.87
C ILE A 78 17.20 -5.32 -11.49
N THR A 79 17.68 -6.49 -11.82
CA THR A 79 19.02 -6.72 -12.40
C THR A 79 18.95 -7.75 -13.52
N SER A 80 20.03 -7.84 -14.29
CA SER A 80 20.20 -8.84 -15.32
C SER A 80 21.50 -9.61 -15.14
N LYS A 81 21.53 -10.86 -15.59
CA LYS A 81 22.71 -11.71 -15.62
C LYS A 81 22.83 -12.39 -16.97
N TYR A 82 24.00 -12.26 -17.56
CA TYR A 82 24.38 -12.95 -18.78
C TYR A 82 25.05 -14.30 -18.46
N ASN A 83 24.74 -15.31 -19.23
CA ASN A 83 25.44 -16.60 -19.23
C ASN A 83 25.89 -16.88 -20.67
N GLU A 84 27.15 -16.62 -20.95
CA GLU A 84 27.76 -16.78 -22.26
C GLU A 84 27.84 -18.27 -22.70
N SER A 85 27.98 -19.21 -21.74
CA SER A 85 28.05 -20.63 -22.07
C SER A 85 26.73 -21.19 -22.57
N ASP A 86 25.62 -20.67 -22.09
CA ASP A 86 24.26 -21.11 -22.44
C ASP A 86 23.58 -20.15 -23.40
N HIS A 87 24.26 -19.07 -23.75
CA HIS A 87 23.73 -17.95 -24.56
C HIS A 87 22.40 -17.43 -23.98
N THR A 88 22.37 -17.12 -22.69
CA THR A 88 21.14 -16.64 -22.03
C THR A 88 21.34 -15.34 -21.27
N ILE A 89 20.30 -14.49 -21.28
CA ILE A 89 20.14 -13.37 -20.37
C ILE A 89 18.94 -13.63 -19.47
N SER A 90 19.13 -13.50 -18.16
CA SER A 90 18.06 -13.58 -17.18
C SER A 90 17.85 -12.23 -16.51
N ILE A 91 16.59 -11.81 -16.37
CA ILE A 91 16.16 -10.59 -15.68
C ILE A 91 15.40 -11.03 -14.43
N PHE A 92 15.83 -10.55 -13.27
CA PHE A 92 15.31 -10.95 -11.96
C PHE A 92 15.54 -9.86 -10.93
N GLY A 93 14.96 -10.01 -9.74
CA GLY A 93 15.15 -9.09 -8.61
C GLY A 93 13.84 -8.65 -7.99
N THR A 94 13.93 -7.69 -7.07
CA THR A 94 12.81 -7.14 -6.32
C THR A 94 12.79 -5.63 -6.53
N PRO A 95 11.75 -5.08 -7.19
CA PRO A 95 11.71 -3.66 -7.49
C PRO A 95 11.61 -2.82 -6.22
N THR A 96 12.33 -1.71 -6.18
CA THR A 96 12.35 -0.75 -5.07
C THR A 96 11.72 0.59 -5.44
N VAL A 97 11.23 0.74 -6.67
CA VAL A 97 10.58 1.95 -7.18
C VAL A 97 9.35 1.57 -7.96
N SER A 98 8.20 2.15 -7.61
CA SER A 98 6.94 1.94 -8.32
C SER A 98 6.90 2.68 -9.66
N GLY A 99 6.06 2.20 -10.58
CA GLY A 99 5.87 2.80 -11.89
C GLY A 99 5.71 1.77 -13.00
N THR A 100 5.50 2.24 -14.21
CA THR A 100 5.44 1.39 -15.41
C THR A 100 6.75 1.49 -16.17
N TYR A 101 7.37 0.35 -16.43
CA TYR A 101 8.68 0.26 -17.09
C TYR A 101 8.57 -0.64 -18.31
N THR A 102 9.06 -0.14 -19.45
CA THR A 102 9.18 -0.93 -20.66
C THR A 102 10.66 -1.14 -20.99
N ILE A 103 11.06 -2.38 -21.05
CA ILE A 103 12.43 -2.83 -21.25
C ILE A 103 12.54 -3.41 -22.66
N TYR A 104 13.52 -2.96 -23.40
CA TYR A 104 13.82 -3.46 -24.74
C TYR A 104 15.13 -4.24 -24.73
N LEU A 105 15.08 -5.43 -25.31
CA LEU A 105 16.27 -6.24 -25.61
C LEU A 105 16.43 -6.35 -27.12
N SER A 106 17.64 -6.31 -27.62
CA SER A 106 17.95 -6.63 -29.01
C SER A 106 19.18 -7.51 -29.12
N THR A 107 19.21 -8.38 -30.10
CA THR A 107 20.44 -9.05 -30.49
C THR A 107 21.32 -8.11 -31.28
N TYR A 108 22.63 -8.40 -31.36
CA TYR A 108 23.59 -7.66 -32.19
C TYR A 108 24.58 -8.61 -32.87
N GLY A 109 25.28 -8.12 -33.90
CA GLY A 109 26.34 -8.85 -34.61
C GLY A 109 25.86 -9.73 -35.75
N ASN A 110 24.54 -9.96 -35.92
CA ASN A 110 24.06 -10.66 -37.10
C ASN A 110 23.90 -9.68 -38.29
N PRO A 111 24.50 -9.97 -39.45
CA PRO A 111 24.46 -9.04 -40.58
C PRO A 111 23.10 -8.97 -41.29
N VAL A 112 22.18 -9.90 -40.98
CA VAL A 112 20.89 -10.03 -41.67
C VAL A 112 19.75 -9.52 -40.83
N SER A 113 19.73 -9.86 -39.52
CA SER A 113 18.64 -9.47 -38.60
C SER A 113 19.12 -9.41 -37.17
N ASN A 114 18.58 -8.46 -36.42
CA ASN A 114 18.74 -8.35 -34.98
C ASN A 114 17.36 -8.20 -34.34
N PRO A 115 16.68 -9.31 -34.01
CA PRO A 115 15.37 -9.29 -33.40
C PRO A 115 15.37 -8.60 -32.05
N THR A 116 14.25 -7.98 -31.71
CA THR A 116 14.01 -7.30 -30.45
C THR A 116 12.91 -7.97 -29.66
N GLU A 117 12.98 -7.88 -28.33
CA GLU A 117 11.94 -8.30 -27.41
C GLU A 117 11.59 -7.15 -26.47
N THR A 118 10.33 -7.15 -26.04
CA THR A 118 9.81 -6.13 -25.12
C THR A 118 9.30 -6.79 -23.85
N ILE A 119 9.67 -6.24 -22.71
CA ILE A 119 9.21 -6.64 -21.39
C ILE A 119 8.56 -5.43 -20.74
N THR A 120 7.43 -5.62 -20.06
CA THR A 120 6.75 -4.56 -19.32
C THR A 120 6.58 -4.97 -17.86
N PHE A 121 6.99 -4.09 -16.95
CA PHE A 121 6.69 -4.19 -15.53
C PHE A 121 5.74 -3.05 -15.13
N GLU A 122 4.62 -3.39 -14.54
CA GLU A 122 3.76 -2.46 -13.82
C GLU A 122 3.96 -2.69 -12.33
N ILE A 123 4.76 -1.82 -11.70
CA ILE A 123 5.10 -1.92 -10.28
C ILE A 123 4.18 -0.99 -9.49
N ILE A 124 3.25 -1.60 -8.78
CA ILE A 124 2.22 -0.91 -7.99
C ILE A 124 2.88 -0.33 -6.74
N PRO A 125 2.63 0.96 -6.41
CA PRO A 125 3.13 1.54 -5.17
C PRO A 125 2.53 0.81 -3.97
N GLU A 126 3.24 0.84 -2.85
CA GLU A 126 2.70 0.38 -1.58
C GLU A 126 1.53 1.28 -1.15
N GLU A 127 0.57 0.69 -0.44
CA GLU A 127 -0.55 1.47 0.08
C GLU A 127 -0.06 2.40 1.19
N GLU A 128 -0.44 3.69 1.09
CA GLU A 128 -0.14 4.67 2.12
C GLU A 128 -1.10 4.49 3.30
N ILE A 129 -0.54 4.27 4.47
CA ILE A 129 -1.30 4.15 5.72
C ILE A 129 -1.48 5.55 6.30
N THR A 130 -2.71 6.07 6.22
CA THR A 130 -3.01 7.43 6.66
C THR A 130 -3.88 7.42 7.90
N ALA A 131 -3.37 7.97 9.02
CA ALA A 131 -4.12 8.04 10.25
C ALA A 131 -5.35 8.96 10.11
N VAL A 132 -6.52 8.44 10.47
CA VAL A 132 -7.78 9.19 10.56
C VAL A 132 -8.15 9.51 12.01
N ALA A 133 -7.68 8.73 12.98
CA ALA A 133 -7.77 9.06 14.40
C ALA A 133 -6.52 8.57 15.13
N ARG A 134 -6.04 9.34 16.11
CA ARG A 134 -4.92 8.96 16.95
C ARG A 134 -5.11 9.46 18.37
N TYR A 135 -5.11 8.54 19.32
CA TYR A 135 -5.16 8.78 20.76
C TYR A 135 -3.85 8.28 21.39
N PRO A 136 -2.86 9.16 21.63
CA PRO A 136 -1.60 8.76 22.26
C PRO A 136 -1.78 8.46 23.76
N PHE A 137 -2.82 8.97 24.40
CA PHE A 137 -3.11 8.86 25.83
C PHE A 137 -2.02 9.46 26.74
N ASP A 138 -1.33 10.50 26.26
CA ASP A 138 -0.24 11.20 26.95
C ASP A 138 -0.71 12.25 27.97
N GLU A 139 -2.01 12.29 28.28
CA GLU A 139 -2.56 13.19 29.28
C GLU A 139 -1.97 12.90 30.66
N THR A 140 -1.88 13.93 31.49
CA THR A 140 -1.42 13.82 32.88
C THR A 140 -2.54 14.02 33.90
N ALA A 141 -3.69 14.48 33.44
CA ALA A 141 -4.88 14.74 34.26
C ALA A 141 -6.11 14.99 33.37
N GLY A 142 -7.29 15.02 33.96
CA GLY A 142 -8.54 15.33 33.27
C GLY A 142 -9.35 14.11 32.89
N THR A 143 -10.47 14.39 32.21
CA THR A 143 -11.48 13.37 31.87
C THR A 143 -11.63 13.20 30.34
N THR A 144 -10.69 13.68 29.56
CA THR A 144 -10.71 13.60 28.09
C THR A 144 -9.38 13.05 27.56
N ALA A 145 -9.45 12.25 26.51
CA ALA A 145 -8.33 11.82 25.71
C ALA A 145 -8.31 12.60 24.39
N ALA A 146 -7.22 13.28 24.09
CA ALA A 146 -7.08 14.06 22.87
C ALA A 146 -6.94 13.14 21.65
N ASN A 147 -7.74 13.38 20.64
CA ASN A 147 -7.49 12.85 19.31
C ASN A 147 -6.60 13.84 18.56
N THR A 148 -5.33 13.51 18.34
CA THR A 148 -4.36 14.43 17.73
C THR A 148 -4.68 14.78 16.28
N ILE A 149 -5.64 14.07 15.67
CA ILE A 149 -6.14 14.36 14.33
C ILE A 149 -7.28 15.36 14.42
N TYR A 150 -8.33 15.07 15.22
CA TYR A 150 -9.46 15.96 15.40
C TYR A 150 -10.26 15.62 16.65
N GLY A 151 -10.48 16.61 17.52
CA GLY A 151 -11.37 16.49 18.67
C GLY A 151 -10.79 15.69 19.84
N GLN A 152 -11.67 15.11 20.63
CA GLN A 152 -11.31 14.34 21.82
C GLN A 152 -12.41 13.36 22.19
N ALA A 153 -12.03 12.27 22.90
CA ALA A 153 -12.97 11.37 23.55
C ALA A 153 -13.14 11.75 25.02
N ALA A 154 -14.38 11.86 25.49
CA ALA A 154 -14.69 12.17 26.88
C ALA A 154 -14.98 10.91 27.69
N ALA A 155 -14.54 10.86 28.94
CA ALA A 155 -14.81 9.77 29.87
C ALA A 155 -16.27 9.82 30.37
N GLU A 156 -16.90 8.65 30.37
CA GLU A 156 -18.23 8.41 30.88
C GLU A 156 -18.19 7.27 31.91
N GLY A 157 -18.84 7.45 33.07
CA GLY A 157 -18.98 6.42 34.10
C GLY A 157 -17.71 6.12 34.92
N PHE A 158 -16.60 6.84 34.70
CA PHE A 158 -15.37 6.73 35.47
C PHE A 158 -14.52 7.99 35.38
N THR A 159 -13.51 8.08 36.25
CA THR A 159 -12.44 9.08 36.15
C THR A 159 -11.20 8.37 35.63
N PRO A 160 -10.63 8.77 34.47
CA PRO A 160 -9.41 8.17 33.95
C PRO A 160 -8.25 8.36 34.92
N GLU A 161 -7.41 7.33 35.04
CA GLU A 161 -6.11 7.42 35.66
C GLU A 161 -5.03 7.45 34.57
N TRP A 162 -4.14 8.42 34.63
CA TRP A 162 -3.05 8.59 33.66
C TRP A 162 -1.75 8.17 34.37
N SER A 163 -1.05 7.23 33.78
CA SER A 163 0.17 6.67 34.36
C SER A 163 1.19 6.34 33.26
N THR A 164 2.42 5.99 33.65
CA THR A 164 3.45 5.62 32.68
C THR A 164 2.98 4.52 31.75
N GLY A 165 3.00 4.79 30.45
CA GLY A 165 2.55 3.94 29.36
C GLY A 165 3.62 3.03 28.78
N HIS A 166 3.32 2.48 27.63
CA HIS A 166 4.30 1.85 26.74
C HIS A 166 5.21 2.92 26.13
N SER A 167 4.61 4.05 25.74
CA SER A 167 5.26 5.24 25.28
C SER A 167 4.66 6.46 25.98
N GLY A 168 5.45 7.31 26.61
CA GLY A 168 4.90 8.44 27.38
C GLY A 168 3.98 7.99 28.52
N ASN A 169 2.74 8.48 28.52
CA ASN A 169 1.68 8.07 29.43
C ASN A 169 0.70 7.11 28.75
N ALA A 170 -0.17 6.51 29.53
CA ALA A 170 -1.25 5.65 29.09
C ALA A 170 -2.52 5.91 29.91
N ILE A 171 -3.69 5.60 29.33
CA ILE A 171 -4.93 5.58 30.09
C ILE A 171 -5.08 4.26 30.83
N THR A 172 -5.42 4.35 32.13
CA THR A 172 -5.78 3.20 32.97
C THR A 172 -7.29 3.16 33.20
N PHE A 173 -7.89 2.02 32.86
CA PHE A 173 -9.25 1.68 33.23
C PHE A 173 -9.18 0.86 34.52
N PRO A 174 -9.68 1.38 35.66
CA PRO A 174 -9.49 0.75 36.98
C PRO A 174 -10.25 -0.59 37.08
N ALA A 175 -9.76 -1.49 37.93
CA ALA A 175 -10.40 -2.77 38.18
C ALA A 175 -11.84 -2.64 38.72
N THR A 176 -12.16 -1.49 39.32
CA THR A 176 -13.49 -1.11 39.85
C THR A 176 -14.34 -0.34 38.82
N ALA A 177 -13.89 -0.24 37.58
CA ALA A 177 -14.65 0.44 36.53
C ALA A 177 -16.09 -0.06 36.46
N ALA A 178 -17.04 0.88 36.47
CA ALA A 178 -18.46 0.56 36.34
C ALA A 178 -18.75 -0.01 34.93
N GLU A 179 -19.84 -0.77 34.80
CA GLU A 179 -20.26 -1.34 33.51
C GLU A 179 -20.47 -0.27 32.41
N THR A 180 -20.65 1.00 32.79
CA THR A 180 -20.80 2.15 31.91
C THR A 180 -19.49 2.85 31.57
N SER A 181 -18.36 2.42 32.15
CA SER A 181 -17.05 3.11 31.99
C SER A 181 -16.52 3.00 30.57
N ARG A 182 -16.30 4.14 29.92
CA ARG A 182 -15.80 4.25 28.55
C ARG A 182 -15.28 5.65 28.22
N LEU A 183 -14.50 5.79 27.16
CA LEU A 183 -14.28 7.06 26.49
C LEU A 183 -15.13 7.10 25.23
N THR A 184 -15.81 8.22 24.97
CA THR A 184 -16.67 8.38 23.80
C THR A 184 -16.31 9.63 23.02
N GLN A 185 -16.13 9.48 21.70
CA GLN A 185 -16.17 10.56 20.72
C GLN A 185 -17.44 10.36 19.88
N ALA A 186 -18.49 11.10 20.20
CA ALA A 186 -19.86 10.82 19.80
C ALA A 186 -20.15 11.07 18.30
N SER A 187 -19.40 11.95 17.66
CA SER A 187 -19.53 12.21 16.22
C SER A 187 -18.16 12.44 15.63
N TYR A 188 -17.81 11.60 14.68
CA TYR A 188 -16.50 11.68 14.05
C TYR A 188 -16.59 11.43 12.53
N PRO A 189 -16.75 12.50 11.73
CA PRO A 189 -16.97 12.38 10.29
C PRO A 189 -15.85 11.69 9.52
N GLU A 190 -14.60 11.73 10.05
CA GLU A 190 -13.44 11.12 9.40
C GLU A 190 -13.54 9.58 9.30
N LEU A 191 -14.41 8.95 10.12
CA LEU A 191 -14.68 7.51 10.04
C LEU A 191 -15.32 7.09 8.72
N ALA A 192 -15.97 8.00 8.00
CA ALA A 192 -16.48 7.70 6.67
C ALA A 192 -15.36 7.27 5.70
N GLY A 193 -14.10 7.62 5.98
CA GLY A 193 -12.94 7.11 5.24
C GLY A 193 -12.68 5.62 5.39
N LEU A 194 -13.29 4.96 6.37
CA LEU A 194 -13.14 3.51 6.60
C LEU A 194 -14.29 2.69 6.00
N SER A 195 -15.33 3.34 5.45
CA SER A 195 -16.56 2.70 5.01
C SER A 195 -16.31 1.60 3.98
N ASP A 196 -15.89 2.00 2.81
CA ASP A 196 -15.63 1.16 1.63
C ASP A 196 -14.14 0.87 1.41
N ASN A 197 -13.27 1.48 2.20
CA ASN A 197 -11.82 1.39 2.05
C ASN A 197 -11.20 0.32 2.96
N PRO A 198 -10.00 -0.18 2.61
CA PRO A 198 -9.17 -0.92 3.53
C PRO A 198 -8.78 -0.03 4.72
N PHE A 199 -8.57 -0.66 5.87
CA PHE A 199 -8.15 0.07 7.07
C PHE A 199 -7.26 -0.77 7.99
N THR A 200 -6.50 -0.07 8.83
CA THR A 200 -5.66 -0.64 9.88
C THR A 200 -5.95 0.06 11.20
N ILE A 201 -6.12 -0.72 12.26
CA ILE A 201 -6.22 -0.25 13.65
C ILE A 201 -5.08 -0.85 14.44
N ALA A 202 -4.26 -0.01 15.06
CA ALA A 202 -3.14 -0.41 15.89
C ALA A 202 -3.29 0.19 17.29
N LEU A 203 -2.95 -0.58 18.34
CA LEU A 203 -2.94 -0.10 19.71
C LEU A 203 -2.03 -0.98 20.59
N TRP A 204 -1.55 -0.44 21.70
CA TRP A 204 -0.88 -1.17 22.74
C TRP A 204 -1.82 -1.42 23.92
N ILE A 205 -1.81 -2.63 24.44
CA ILE A 205 -2.62 -3.02 25.60
C ILE A 205 -1.77 -3.68 26.66
N LYS A 206 -2.15 -3.45 27.91
CA LYS A 206 -1.66 -4.17 29.08
C LYS A 206 -2.86 -4.60 29.91
N ALA A 207 -3.20 -5.90 29.86
CA ALA A 207 -4.42 -6.44 30.46
C ALA A 207 -4.14 -7.69 31.30
N GLU A 208 -4.93 -7.86 32.36
CA GLU A 208 -4.83 -9.01 33.28
C GLU A 208 -5.97 -10.03 33.11
N LYS A 209 -7.08 -9.64 32.47
CA LYS A 209 -8.31 -10.44 32.45
C LYS A 209 -8.94 -10.49 31.06
N ALA A 210 -9.63 -11.59 30.79
CA ALA A 210 -10.57 -11.77 29.69
C ALA A 210 -11.95 -11.14 29.98
N ASP A 211 -12.83 -11.16 29.00
CA ASP A 211 -14.21 -10.64 29.00
C ASP A 211 -14.30 -9.11 29.04
N GLN A 212 -13.63 -8.45 28.10
CA GLN A 212 -13.50 -6.99 28.04
C GLN A 212 -13.70 -6.47 26.62
N ASN A 213 -14.29 -5.27 26.50
CA ASN A 213 -14.40 -4.53 25.25
C ASN A 213 -13.30 -3.48 25.18
N LEU A 214 -12.45 -3.54 24.15
CA LEU A 214 -11.37 -2.57 23.97
C LEU A 214 -11.81 -1.38 23.13
N LEU A 215 -12.40 -1.66 21.98
CA LEU A 215 -12.75 -0.64 20.99
C LEU A 215 -14.07 -1.02 20.31
N ASN A 216 -14.96 -0.05 20.17
CA ASN A 216 -16.17 -0.15 19.40
C ASN A 216 -16.32 1.12 18.56
N ILE A 217 -16.31 0.97 17.23
CA ILE A 217 -16.61 2.04 16.28
C ILE A 217 -17.93 1.64 15.64
N GLU A 218 -18.94 2.49 15.74
CA GLU A 218 -20.30 2.10 15.37
C GLU A 218 -21.07 3.19 14.66
N GLY A 219 -22.10 2.79 13.93
CA GLY A 219 -23.10 3.62 13.29
C GLY A 219 -24.52 3.26 13.73
N ASP A 220 -25.49 4.04 13.30
CA ASP A 220 -26.88 3.91 13.72
C ASP A 220 -27.64 2.77 12.99
N ASN A 221 -27.09 2.27 11.85
CA ASN A 221 -27.68 1.19 11.07
C ASN A 221 -27.27 -0.23 11.54
N GLY A 222 -26.51 -0.34 12.64
CA GLY A 222 -25.97 -1.60 13.13
C GLY A 222 -24.58 -1.95 12.58
N SER A 223 -23.97 -1.08 11.74
CA SER A 223 -22.58 -1.23 11.34
C SER A 223 -21.65 -1.02 12.52
N TYR A 224 -20.57 -1.83 12.56
CA TYR A 224 -19.56 -1.65 13.60
C TYR A 224 -18.19 -2.23 13.21
N ILE A 225 -17.18 -1.75 13.90
CA ILE A 225 -15.84 -2.33 14.02
C ILE A 225 -15.60 -2.56 15.52
N ARG A 226 -15.24 -3.78 15.92
CA ARG A 226 -15.05 -4.15 17.33
C ARG A 226 -13.78 -4.91 17.58
N ILE A 227 -13.10 -4.56 18.67
CA ILE A 227 -11.99 -5.31 19.24
C ILE A 227 -12.37 -5.72 20.64
N GLU A 228 -12.41 -7.01 20.90
CA GLU A 228 -12.92 -7.60 22.12
C GLU A 228 -12.00 -8.71 22.65
N MET A 229 -11.99 -8.86 23.97
CA MET A 229 -11.23 -9.87 24.71
C MET A 229 -12.19 -10.74 25.54
N ASN A 230 -13.08 -11.48 24.90
CA ASN A 230 -14.04 -12.37 25.57
C ASN A 230 -13.60 -13.83 25.41
N LYS A 231 -12.83 -14.39 26.36
CA LYS A 231 -12.21 -15.75 26.29
C LYS A 231 -11.42 -16.02 25.03
N THR A 232 -11.64 -15.22 24.01
CA THR A 232 -10.92 -15.14 22.76
C THR A 232 -10.62 -13.69 22.47
N PHE A 233 -9.43 -13.39 21.98
CA PHE A 233 -9.19 -12.09 21.37
C PHE A 233 -9.85 -12.09 19.99
N SER A 234 -10.65 -11.09 19.70
CA SER A 234 -11.38 -11.02 18.43
C SER A 234 -11.42 -9.61 17.85
N PHE A 235 -11.29 -9.57 16.55
CA PHE A 235 -11.56 -8.43 15.70
C PHE A 235 -12.74 -8.77 14.81
N SER A 236 -13.80 -7.96 14.87
CA SER A 236 -15.02 -8.18 14.10
C SER A 236 -15.52 -6.90 13.46
N ILE A 237 -16.13 -7.03 12.30
CA ILE A 237 -16.85 -5.97 11.61
C ILE A 237 -18.26 -6.43 11.25
N SER A 238 -19.18 -5.48 11.11
CA SER A 238 -20.52 -5.71 10.60
C SER A 238 -20.95 -4.52 9.74
N ASP A 239 -21.63 -4.79 8.64
CA ASP A 239 -22.29 -3.78 7.81
C ASP A 239 -23.76 -3.56 8.16
N GLY A 240 -24.21 -4.14 9.30
CA GLY A 240 -25.60 -4.14 9.76
C GLY A 240 -26.42 -5.35 9.24
N THR A 241 -25.91 -6.09 8.24
CA THR A 241 -26.55 -7.31 7.71
C THR A 241 -25.67 -8.55 7.90
N GLU A 242 -24.42 -8.45 7.52
CA GLU A 242 -23.41 -9.50 7.66
C GLU A 242 -22.41 -9.16 8.77
N THR A 243 -21.79 -10.19 9.34
CA THR A 243 -20.74 -10.04 10.33
C THR A 243 -19.56 -10.94 9.98
N THR A 244 -18.36 -10.37 10.01
CA THR A 244 -17.11 -11.12 9.87
C THR A 244 -16.29 -10.97 11.15
N LYS A 245 -15.75 -12.08 11.65
CA LYS A 245 -15.00 -12.12 12.91
C LYS A 245 -13.75 -12.96 12.80
N ALA A 246 -12.59 -12.33 12.88
CA ALA A 246 -11.30 -12.99 13.11
C ALA A 246 -11.12 -13.18 14.62
N ALA A 247 -10.81 -14.39 15.07
CA ALA A 247 -10.69 -14.69 16.48
C ALA A 247 -9.52 -15.62 16.79
N LEU A 248 -8.88 -15.38 17.93
CA LEU A 248 -7.78 -16.17 18.44
C LEU A 248 -8.06 -16.57 19.90
N ARG A 249 -8.04 -17.86 20.19
CA ARG A 249 -7.96 -18.34 21.57
C ARG A 249 -6.54 -18.16 22.06
N SER A 250 -6.30 -17.15 22.89
CA SER A 250 -4.99 -16.90 23.48
C SER A 250 -5.15 -16.46 24.94
N THR A 251 -4.37 -17.07 25.81
CA THR A 251 -4.22 -16.62 27.21
C THR A 251 -2.98 -15.74 27.38
N THR A 252 -2.13 -15.64 26.37
CA THR A 252 -0.84 -14.92 26.45
C THR A 252 -1.00 -13.39 26.47
N LEU A 253 -2.16 -12.86 26.06
CA LEU A 253 -2.46 -11.42 26.13
C LEU A 253 -2.88 -10.93 27.51
N PHE A 254 -3.14 -11.84 28.45
CA PHE A 254 -3.60 -11.53 29.82
C PHE A 254 -2.47 -11.74 30.83
N ASN A 255 -1.28 -11.30 30.49
CA ASN A 255 -0.04 -11.51 31.25
C ASN A 255 0.43 -10.25 31.99
N ASN A 256 -0.37 -9.17 31.98
CA ASN A 256 0.00 -7.86 32.51
C ASN A 256 1.30 -7.29 31.90
N GLU A 257 1.55 -7.65 30.65
CA GLU A 257 2.64 -7.09 29.84
C GLU A 257 2.08 -6.29 28.68
N TRP A 258 2.85 -5.36 28.14
CA TRP A 258 2.48 -4.63 26.93
C TRP A 258 2.47 -5.54 25.71
N ASN A 259 1.35 -5.56 24.99
CA ASN A 259 1.20 -6.26 23.74
C ASN A 259 0.65 -5.31 22.69
N GLN A 260 1.23 -5.32 21.50
CA GLN A 260 0.69 -4.60 20.35
C GLN A 260 -0.36 -5.43 19.64
N LEU A 261 -1.48 -4.82 19.33
CA LEU A 261 -2.54 -5.39 18.52
C LEU A 261 -2.64 -4.61 17.22
N ILE A 262 -2.68 -5.31 16.07
CA ILE A 262 -2.95 -4.71 14.77
C ILE A 262 -4.08 -5.51 14.12
N CYS A 263 -5.16 -4.80 13.79
CA CYS A 263 -6.36 -5.32 13.15
C CYS A 263 -6.50 -4.67 11.77
N ILE A 264 -6.60 -5.48 10.72
CA ILE A 264 -6.59 -4.99 9.35
C ILE A 264 -7.82 -5.53 8.61
N ARG A 265 -8.53 -4.65 7.91
CA ARG A 265 -9.46 -5.00 6.84
C ARG A 265 -8.76 -4.76 5.52
N ASP A 266 -8.47 -5.82 4.80
CA ASP A 266 -7.90 -5.76 3.46
C ASP A 266 -8.99 -6.06 2.42
N ARG A 267 -9.38 -5.03 1.66
CA ARG A 267 -10.44 -5.12 0.63
C ARG A 267 -9.91 -5.75 -0.66
N GLU A 268 -8.61 -5.72 -0.89
CA GLU A 268 -7.97 -6.35 -2.05
C GLU A 268 -7.94 -7.86 -1.90
N ASP A 269 -7.45 -8.33 -0.75
CA ASP A 269 -7.45 -9.75 -0.39
C ASP A 269 -8.85 -10.27 0.01
N GLY A 270 -9.80 -9.37 0.29
CA GLY A 270 -11.13 -9.70 0.81
C GLY A 270 -11.05 -10.40 2.17
N LYS A 271 -10.18 -9.93 3.07
CA LYS A 271 -9.95 -10.57 4.36
C LYS A 271 -9.82 -9.60 5.53
N LEU A 272 -10.09 -10.12 6.72
CA LEU A 272 -9.64 -9.53 7.99
C LEU A 272 -8.39 -10.24 8.48
N TYR A 273 -7.45 -9.47 8.99
CA TYR A 273 -6.22 -9.97 9.61
C TYR A 273 -6.08 -9.47 11.04
N LEU A 274 -5.50 -10.33 11.88
CA LEU A 274 -5.20 -10.06 13.28
C LEU A 274 -3.74 -10.36 13.56
N TYR A 275 -3.00 -9.35 14.01
CA TYR A 275 -1.60 -9.46 14.41
C TYR A 275 -1.43 -9.13 15.88
N ILE A 276 -0.49 -9.79 16.51
CA ILE A 276 -0.04 -9.55 17.90
C ILE A 276 1.48 -9.49 17.88
N ASN A 277 2.03 -8.39 18.37
CA ASN A 277 3.48 -8.18 18.45
C ASN A 277 4.19 -8.44 17.10
N GLY A 278 3.65 -7.89 16.02
CA GLY A 278 4.18 -8.02 14.65
C GLY A 278 3.84 -9.35 13.96
N GLU A 279 3.36 -10.37 14.66
CA GLU A 279 3.08 -11.69 14.10
C GLU A 279 1.61 -11.88 13.74
N ARG A 280 1.32 -12.39 12.53
CA ARG A 280 -0.05 -12.75 12.13
C ARG A 280 -0.55 -13.95 12.94
N LYS A 281 -1.66 -13.76 13.65
CA LYS A 281 -2.26 -14.80 14.50
C LYS A 281 -3.55 -15.37 13.92
N ALA A 282 -4.32 -14.59 13.16
CA ALA A 282 -5.55 -15.05 12.51
C ALA A 282 -5.84 -14.27 11.22
N ASN A 283 -6.59 -14.90 10.33
CA ASN A 283 -7.26 -14.25 9.21
C ASN A 283 -8.57 -14.96 8.88
N ILE A 284 -9.48 -14.25 8.22
CA ILE A 284 -10.76 -14.80 7.74
C ILE A 284 -11.23 -14.00 6.52
N SER A 285 -11.96 -14.66 5.60
CA SER A 285 -12.58 -13.96 4.47
C SER A 285 -13.64 -12.98 4.94
N ASP A 286 -13.54 -11.74 4.48
CA ASP A 286 -14.50 -10.67 4.72
C ASP A 286 -15.79 -10.92 3.91
N LYS A 287 -16.93 -10.84 4.58
CA LYS A 287 -18.27 -11.00 3.98
C LYS A 287 -19.07 -9.71 3.99
N CYS A 288 -18.56 -8.69 4.71
CA CYS A 288 -19.27 -7.44 4.90
C CYS A 288 -19.08 -6.51 3.71
N GLY A 289 -20.13 -5.78 3.39
CA GLY A 289 -20.12 -4.64 2.48
C GLY A 289 -19.49 -3.40 3.12
N ASP A 290 -20.02 -2.24 2.75
CA ASP A 290 -19.57 -0.95 3.25
C ASP A 290 -20.10 -0.71 4.66
N LEU A 291 -19.31 0.00 5.47
CA LEU A 291 -19.64 0.28 6.87
C LEU A 291 -20.17 1.71 7.00
N GLU A 292 -21.29 1.90 7.68
CA GLU A 292 -21.80 3.22 8.04
C GLU A 292 -21.49 3.49 9.52
N ILE A 293 -20.34 4.07 9.80
CA ILE A 293 -19.81 4.30 11.14
C ILE A 293 -19.56 5.78 11.40
N SER A 294 -19.86 6.25 12.62
CA SER A 294 -19.81 7.68 12.96
C SER A 294 -19.32 7.99 14.36
N ARG A 295 -19.18 6.99 15.25
CA ARG A 295 -18.84 7.15 16.66
C ARG A 295 -17.71 6.21 17.07
N ILE A 296 -16.80 6.69 17.92
CA ILE A 296 -15.73 5.90 18.53
C ILE A 296 -16.03 5.77 20.02
N THR A 297 -15.99 4.54 20.53
CA THR A 297 -16.06 4.21 21.95
C THR A 297 -14.88 3.35 22.33
N ILE A 298 -14.11 3.76 23.34
CA ILE A 298 -12.89 3.10 23.79
C ILE A 298 -13.12 2.56 25.21
N GLY A 299 -12.75 1.32 25.44
CA GLY A 299 -12.86 0.65 26.74
C GLY A 299 -14.22 0.03 27.02
N ASN A 300 -15.22 0.21 26.15
CA ASN A 300 -16.54 -0.43 26.26
C ASN A 300 -17.37 -0.26 25.00
N ARG A 301 -18.65 -0.65 25.05
CA ARG A 301 -19.69 -0.36 24.05
C ARG A 301 -20.64 0.74 24.53
N THR A 302 -21.38 1.34 23.61
CA THR A 302 -22.36 2.41 23.92
C THR A 302 -23.67 1.89 24.44
N GLU A 303 -24.14 0.70 24.00
CA GLU A 303 -25.46 0.18 24.37
C GLU A 303 -25.41 -1.18 25.09
N GLY A 304 -26.37 -1.26 26.02
CA GLY A 304 -26.80 -2.29 26.88
C GLY A 304 -26.52 -3.71 26.48
N ASP A 305 -25.51 -4.29 27.07
CA ASP A 305 -25.47 -5.71 27.33
C ASP A 305 -24.43 -5.99 28.43
N THR A 306 -24.50 -7.17 29.03
CA THR A 306 -23.64 -7.72 30.06
C THR A 306 -22.13 -7.72 29.71
N HIS A 307 -21.68 -6.82 28.88
CA HIS A 307 -20.30 -6.72 28.41
C HIS A 307 -19.50 -5.87 29.38
N LEU A 308 -18.51 -6.48 29.99
CA LEU A 308 -17.63 -5.82 30.92
C LEU A 308 -16.74 -4.78 30.22
N PRO A 309 -16.55 -3.61 30.85
CA PRO A 309 -15.61 -2.62 30.37
C PRO A 309 -14.19 -3.19 30.37
N PHE A 310 -13.33 -2.61 29.56
CA PHE A 310 -11.91 -2.91 29.61
C PHE A 310 -11.35 -2.60 31.01
N ARG A 311 -10.42 -3.41 31.46
CA ARG A 311 -9.69 -3.24 32.72
C ARG A 311 -8.21 -3.48 32.46
N GLY A 312 -7.42 -2.45 32.62
CA GLY A 312 -6.01 -2.45 32.24
C GLY A 312 -5.61 -1.12 31.67
N MET A 313 -4.54 -1.10 30.90
CA MET A 313 -4.01 0.11 30.27
C MET A 313 -4.10 0.01 28.74
N LEU A 314 -4.45 1.13 28.12
CA LEU A 314 -4.40 1.31 26.66
C LEU A 314 -3.43 2.45 26.32
N ASP A 315 -2.72 2.29 25.22
CA ASP A 315 -1.76 3.25 24.76
C ASP A 315 -1.68 3.28 23.21
N GLU A 316 -1.30 4.42 22.65
CA GLU A 316 -1.02 4.61 21.22
C GLU A 316 -2.07 4.01 20.27
N LEU A 317 -3.36 4.31 20.50
CA LEU A 317 -4.43 3.90 19.59
C LEU A 317 -4.34 4.73 18.29
N VAL A 318 -4.17 4.06 17.16
CA VAL A 318 -4.18 4.64 15.82
C VAL A 318 -5.20 3.92 14.95
N ILE A 319 -6.07 4.68 14.31
CA ILE A 319 -7.03 4.21 13.31
C ILE A 319 -6.64 4.86 11.98
N SER A 320 -6.43 4.05 10.95
CA SER A 320 -5.90 4.52 9.65
C SER A 320 -6.71 3.95 8.49
N THR A 321 -6.83 4.69 7.40
CA THR A 321 -7.12 4.11 6.09
C THR A 321 -5.89 3.37 5.59
N GLY A 322 -6.10 2.40 4.70
CA GLY A 322 -5.05 1.55 4.15
C GLY A 322 -4.85 0.25 4.94
N ALA A 323 -4.62 -0.85 4.22
CA ALA A 323 -4.28 -2.14 4.79
C ALA A 323 -2.76 -2.30 4.85
N MET A 324 -2.19 -2.34 6.06
CA MET A 324 -0.77 -2.69 6.21
C MET A 324 -0.52 -4.10 5.68
N ASN A 325 0.48 -4.26 4.83
CA ASN A 325 1.00 -5.58 4.49
C ASN A 325 1.92 -6.14 5.60
N GLU A 326 2.33 -7.41 5.49
CA GLU A 326 3.16 -8.07 6.53
C GLU A 326 4.46 -7.32 6.84
N ARG A 327 5.13 -6.77 5.81
CA ARG A 327 6.35 -5.99 5.98
C ARG A 327 6.09 -4.69 6.75
N GLN A 328 5.03 -3.96 6.40
CA GLN A 328 4.64 -2.73 7.10
C GLN A 328 4.22 -3.01 8.55
N VAL A 329 3.54 -4.12 8.83
CA VAL A 329 3.21 -4.56 10.20
C VAL A 329 4.49 -4.80 11.01
N GLU A 330 5.44 -5.55 10.45
CA GLU A 330 6.71 -5.84 11.14
C GLU A 330 7.51 -4.56 11.40
N GLU A 331 7.66 -3.69 10.38
CA GLU A 331 8.36 -2.41 10.52
C GLU A 331 7.69 -1.50 11.56
N TYR A 332 6.34 -1.45 11.56
CA TYR A 332 5.59 -0.67 12.54
C TYR A 332 5.79 -1.21 13.95
N TYR A 333 5.75 -2.53 14.12
CA TYR A 333 6.04 -3.17 15.42
C TYR A 333 7.46 -2.89 15.90
N GLN A 334 8.47 -3.10 15.06
CA GLN A 334 9.87 -2.85 15.41
C GLN A 334 10.09 -1.38 15.81
N LYS A 335 9.48 -0.45 15.10
CA LYS A 335 9.59 0.97 15.37
C LYS A 335 8.93 1.37 16.69
N THR A 336 7.76 0.81 17.00
CA THR A 336 6.98 1.19 18.18
C THR A 336 7.30 0.35 19.42
N SER A 337 7.87 -0.86 19.29
CA SER A 337 8.19 -1.76 20.40
C SER A 337 9.25 -1.20 21.37
N ALA A 338 10.11 -0.29 20.92
CA ALA A 338 11.10 0.37 21.77
C ALA A 338 10.53 1.51 22.64
N GLY A 339 9.22 1.73 22.65
CA GLY A 339 8.60 2.87 23.34
C GLY A 339 8.94 4.22 22.71
N ILE A 340 9.44 4.20 21.47
CA ILE A 340 9.67 5.41 20.68
C ILE A 340 8.33 5.80 20.09
N THR A 341 7.70 6.81 20.67
CA THR A 341 6.57 7.48 20.03
C THR A 341 7.01 7.84 18.62
N GLU A 342 6.21 7.48 17.61
CA GLU A 342 6.22 8.27 16.40
C GLU A 342 5.83 9.70 16.80
N THR A 343 6.79 10.50 17.23
CA THR A 343 6.69 11.92 16.88
C THR A 343 6.41 11.89 15.42
N ALA A 344 5.16 12.25 15.04
CA ALA A 344 4.67 12.23 13.68
C ALA A 344 5.89 12.44 12.80
N ALA A 345 6.35 11.32 12.19
CA ALA A 345 7.62 11.38 11.48
C ALA A 345 7.48 12.64 10.69
N SER A 346 8.45 13.52 10.73
CA SER A 346 8.47 14.69 9.92
C SER A 346 8.42 14.23 8.45
N SER A 347 7.31 13.57 8.09
CA SER A 347 6.75 13.71 6.79
C SER A 347 6.77 15.21 6.63
N HIS A 348 7.51 15.74 5.72
CA HIS A 348 7.23 17.03 5.14
C HIS A 348 5.73 17.17 5.23
N GLU A 349 5.26 18.06 6.16
CA GLU A 349 3.84 18.12 6.54
C GLU A 349 3.08 18.42 5.28
N ASP A 350 2.58 17.36 4.66
CA ASP A 350 1.86 17.48 3.41
C ASP A 350 0.63 18.33 3.68
N PRO A 351 0.50 19.51 3.09
CA PRO A 351 -0.60 20.41 3.39
C PRO A 351 -1.95 19.82 2.98
N VAL A 352 -1.94 18.78 2.15
CA VAL A 352 -3.12 18.02 1.72
C VAL A 352 -2.84 16.51 1.76
N GLN A 353 -3.55 15.80 2.59
CA GLN A 353 -3.55 14.33 2.60
C GLN A 353 -4.58 13.82 1.58
N VAL A 354 -4.23 12.76 0.86
CA VAL A 354 -5.09 12.11 -0.15
C VAL A 354 -5.23 10.65 0.20
N TYR A 355 -6.45 10.16 0.29
CA TYR A 355 -6.74 8.76 0.59
C TYR A 355 -8.05 8.28 -0.04
N PRO A 356 -8.20 6.99 -0.33
CA PRO A 356 -7.12 6.01 -0.35
C PRO A 356 -6.16 6.26 -1.51
N THR A 357 -4.92 5.83 -1.40
CA THR A 357 -3.97 5.91 -2.52
C THR A 357 -4.22 4.81 -3.56
N ARG A 358 -4.96 3.76 -3.16
CA ARG A 358 -5.58 2.77 -4.06
C ARG A 358 -7.08 2.98 -4.05
N PHE A 359 -7.68 3.31 -5.18
CA PHE A 359 -9.08 3.72 -5.26
C PHE A 359 -9.85 2.96 -6.34
N THR A 360 -11.18 2.92 -6.19
CA THR A 360 -12.11 2.35 -7.17
C THR A 360 -12.87 3.45 -7.92
N ASP A 361 -13.54 4.34 -7.21
CA ASP A 361 -14.48 5.30 -7.77
C ASP A 361 -14.34 6.72 -7.20
N GLN A 362 -13.69 6.86 -6.03
CA GLN A 362 -13.56 8.13 -5.35
C GLN A 362 -12.23 8.30 -4.62
N LEU A 363 -11.87 9.55 -4.36
CA LEU A 363 -10.73 9.97 -3.55
C LEU A 363 -11.20 10.98 -2.51
N GLN A 364 -10.55 11.00 -1.36
CA GLN A 364 -10.78 11.98 -0.33
C GLN A 364 -9.52 12.81 -0.12
N LEU A 365 -9.69 14.12 -0.08
CA LEU A 365 -8.64 15.07 0.23
C LEU A 365 -8.93 15.70 1.58
N ARG A 366 -7.95 15.72 2.46
CA ARG A 366 -8.00 16.44 3.73
C ARG A 366 -7.01 17.59 3.71
N PHE A 367 -7.52 18.78 4.01
CA PHE A 367 -6.74 20.01 4.02
C PHE A 367 -6.35 20.37 5.45
N LYS A 368 -5.04 20.56 5.71
CA LYS A 368 -4.55 21.09 7.01
C LYS A 368 -4.85 22.59 7.16
N ASN A 369 -4.79 23.34 6.05
CA ASN A 369 -5.15 24.74 6.00
C ASN A 369 -6.43 24.92 5.17
N THR A 370 -7.46 25.48 5.79
CA THR A 370 -8.77 25.73 5.18
C THR A 370 -8.94 27.17 4.68
N GLU A 371 -7.91 28.00 4.71
CA GLU A 371 -7.95 29.38 4.25
C GLU A 371 -7.94 29.49 2.73
N SER A 372 -7.40 28.49 2.03
CA SER A 372 -7.33 28.47 0.56
C SER A 372 -8.72 28.44 -0.06
N ARG A 373 -8.96 29.33 -1.03
CA ARG A 373 -10.26 29.50 -1.70
C ARG A 373 -10.43 28.60 -2.91
N ARG A 374 -9.34 28.39 -3.69
CA ARG A 374 -9.38 27.61 -4.91
C ARG A 374 -8.41 26.47 -4.84
N THR A 375 -8.92 25.27 -5.07
CA THR A 375 -8.09 24.09 -5.20
C THR A 375 -8.34 23.47 -6.58
N ASN A 376 -7.35 23.50 -7.45
CA ASN A 376 -7.38 22.80 -8.72
C ASN A 376 -6.76 21.42 -8.56
N ILE A 377 -7.44 20.40 -9.07
CA ILE A 377 -7.11 18.99 -8.95
C ILE A 377 -7.05 18.40 -10.36
N VAL A 378 -5.89 17.84 -10.71
CA VAL A 378 -5.69 17.18 -12.01
C VAL A 378 -5.14 15.78 -11.78
N LEU A 379 -5.78 14.79 -12.39
CA LEU A 379 -5.33 13.40 -12.41
C LEU A 379 -4.76 13.06 -13.79
N TYR A 380 -3.53 12.61 -13.82
CA TYR A 380 -2.83 12.21 -15.05
C TYR A 380 -2.68 10.68 -15.08
N ASN A 381 -2.89 10.09 -16.25
CA ASN A 381 -2.54 8.69 -16.49
C ASN A 381 -1.02 8.53 -16.71
N ASN A 382 -0.55 7.28 -16.88
CA ASN A 382 0.87 6.98 -17.11
C ASN A 382 1.46 7.60 -18.39
N ALA A 383 0.62 7.95 -19.36
CA ALA A 383 1.07 8.64 -20.58
C ALA A 383 1.20 10.16 -20.37
N GLY A 384 0.96 10.68 -19.16
CA GLY A 384 0.97 12.11 -18.86
C GLY A 384 -0.26 12.88 -19.38
N THR A 385 -1.31 12.16 -19.78
CA THR A 385 -2.57 12.78 -20.24
C THR A 385 -3.45 13.07 -19.05
N ALA A 386 -3.98 14.30 -18.93
CA ALA A 386 -4.98 14.65 -17.94
C ALA A 386 -6.30 13.91 -18.24
N VAL A 387 -6.74 13.08 -17.31
CA VAL A 387 -7.97 12.26 -17.43
C VAL A 387 -9.09 12.75 -16.53
N PHE A 388 -8.75 13.59 -15.56
CA PHE A 388 -9.69 14.29 -14.71
C PHE A 388 -9.10 15.65 -14.36
N GLU A 389 -9.88 16.71 -14.46
CA GLU A 389 -9.51 18.06 -14.03
C GLU A 389 -10.72 18.79 -13.49
N ARG A 390 -10.61 19.35 -12.29
CA ARG A 390 -11.68 20.13 -11.68
C ARG A 390 -11.13 21.12 -10.66
N GLU A 391 -11.73 22.33 -10.66
CA GLU A 391 -11.50 23.35 -9.65
C GLU A 391 -12.63 23.32 -8.61
N TYR A 392 -12.24 23.44 -7.33
CA TYR A 392 -13.15 23.46 -6.20
C TYR A 392 -12.94 24.72 -5.36
N ASN A 393 -14.02 25.24 -4.79
CA ASN A 393 -13.91 26.21 -3.70
C ASN A 393 -13.76 25.43 -2.38
N THR A 394 -12.59 25.50 -1.77
CA THR A 394 -12.24 24.75 -0.55
C THR A 394 -12.15 25.63 0.69
N GLN A 395 -12.53 26.92 0.61
CA GLN A 395 -12.48 27.81 1.77
C GLN A 395 -13.38 27.29 2.90
N GLY A 396 -12.81 27.08 4.06
CA GLY A 396 -13.51 26.56 5.24
C GLY A 396 -13.81 25.06 5.18
N LEU A 397 -13.40 24.35 4.11
CA LEU A 397 -13.61 22.91 3.98
C LEU A 397 -12.38 22.14 4.49
N PRO A 398 -12.48 21.38 5.59
CA PRO A 398 -11.38 20.53 6.04
C PRO A 398 -11.22 19.30 5.15
N ARG A 399 -12.24 18.95 4.36
CA ARG A 399 -12.30 17.75 3.55
C ARG A 399 -13.03 17.97 2.22
N LEU A 400 -12.56 17.31 1.17
CA LEU A 400 -13.18 17.26 -0.15
C LEU A 400 -13.25 15.81 -0.63
N VAL A 401 -14.40 15.38 -1.13
CA VAL A 401 -14.56 14.08 -1.81
C VAL A 401 -14.58 14.32 -3.32
N ILE A 402 -13.72 13.61 -4.05
CA ILE A 402 -13.71 13.58 -5.50
C ILE A 402 -14.38 12.27 -5.92
N SER A 403 -15.50 12.36 -6.61
CA SER A 403 -16.26 11.24 -7.17
C SER A 403 -16.32 11.34 -8.70
N GLY A 404 -16.85 10.30 -9.35
CA GLY A 404 -16.94 10.21 -10.80
C GLY A 404 -15.65 9.66 -11.44
N LEU A 405 -14.89 8.87 -10.67
CA LEU A 405 -13.67 8.24 -11.14
C LEU A 405 -13.87 6.78 -11.56
N GLU A 406 -15.08 6.25 -11.47
CA GLU A 406 -15.44 4.86 -11.79
C GLU A 406 -15.11 4.47 -13.23
N ALA A 407 -15.26 5.40 -14.18
CA ALA A 407 -14.99 5.15 -15.60
C ALA A 407 -13.50 5.15 -15.99
N LEU A 408 -12.61 5.53 -15.06
CA LEU A 408 -11.18 5.53 -15.34
C LEU A 408 -10.67 4.09 -15.49
N PRO A 409 -9.76 3.81 -16.44
CA PRO A 409 -9.10 2.50 -16.54
C PRO A 409 -8.32 2.14 -15.27
N LYS A 410 -8.19 0.84 -15.00
CA LYS A 410 -7.27 0.34 -13.94
C LYS A 410 -5.84 0.73 -14.28
N GLY A 411 -5.04 1.06 -13.27
CA GLY A 411 -3.62 1.41 -13.46
C GLY A 411 -3.16 2.59 -12.58
N SER A 412 -1.92 2.99 -12.76
CA SER A 412 -1.28 4.05 -12.00
C SER A 412 -1.65 5.43 -12.51
N TYR A 413 -1.84 6.36 -11.57
CA TYR A 413 -2.16 7.76 -11.83
C TYR A 413 -1.25 8.69 -11.04
N THR A 414 -1.11 9.93 -11.51
CA THR A 414 -0.45 11.00 -10.76
C THR A 414 -1.47 12.10 -10.49
N LEU A 415 -1.76 12.35 -9.23
CA LEU A 415 -2.60 13.45 -8.78
C LEU A 415 -1.73 14.67 -8.53
N THR A 416 -2.08 15.79 -9.16
CA THR A 416 -1.51 17.10 -8.86
C THR A 416 -2.59 17.99 -8.26
N ILE A 417 -2.20 18.72 -7.24
CA ILE A 417 -3.08 19.64 -6.51
C ILE A 417 -2.41 21.01 -6.50
N SER A 418 -3.16 22.06 -6.77
CA SER A 418 -2.70 23.43 -6.52
C SER A 418 -3.73 24.20 -5.73
N GLN A 419 -3.28 24.96 -4.73
CA GLN A 419 -4.13 25.83 -3.91
C GLN A 419 -3.80 27.30 -4.18
N ASP A 420 -4.80 28.08 -4.58
CA ASP A 420 -4.65 29.51 -4.95
C ASP A 420 -3.50 29.73 -5.94
N GLY A 421 -3.34 28.81 -6.90
CA GLY A 421 -2.30 28.82 -7.93
C GLY A 421 -0.91 28.32 -7.47
N LYS A 422 -0.73 27.90 -6.21
CA LYS A 422 0.51 27.33 -5.71
C LYS A 422 0.46 25.80 -5.81
N PRO A 423 1.40 25.16 -6.53
CA PRO A 423 1.43 23.70 -6.63
C PRO A 423 1.85 23.07 -5.29
N LEU A 424 1.24 21.93 -4.98
CA LEU A 424 1.59 21.07 -3.85
C LEU A 424 2.30 19.80 -4.36
N PRO A 425 2.95 19.03 -3.48
CA PRO A 425 3.57 17.77 -3.87
C PRO A 425 2.59 16.83 -4.58
N ALA A 426 3.01 16.29 -5.72
CA ALA A 426 2.21 15.34 -6.49
C ALA A 426 2.10 14.00 -5.74
N LYS A 427 0.95 13.33 -5.88
CA LYS A 427 0.67 12.04 -5.27
C LYS A 427 0.58 10.94 -6.32
N LYS A 428 1.17 9.80 -6.05
CA LYS A 428 0.98 8.59 -6.85
C LYS A 428 -0.23 7.83 -6.33
N LEU A 429 -1.12 7.44 -7.25
CA LEU A 429 -2.35 6.72 -6.95
C LEU A 429 -2.46 5.50 -7.86
N PHE A 430 -3.22 4.51 -7.43
CA PHE A 430 -3.51 3.32 -8.21
C PHE A 430 -5.01 3.06 -8.25
N LYS A 431 -5.57 2.85 -9.44
CA LYS A 431 -6.97 2.43 -9.63
C LYS A 431 -7.03 0.93 -9.93
N TRP A 432 -7.87 0.22 -9.22
CA TRP A 432 -8.07 -1.23 -9.34
C TRP A 432 -9.45 -1.69 -9.83
#